data_ab7519f8da082e4a0dc0d769de0a6405
#
_entry.id   ab7519f8da082e4a0dc0d769de0a6405
#
_cell.length_a   1.000
_cell.length_b   1.000
_cell.length_c   1.000
_cell.angle_alpha   90.00
_cell.angle_beta   90.00
_cell.angle_gamma   90.00
#
_symmetry.space_group_name_H-M   'P 1'
#
loop_
_entity.id
_entity.type
_entity.pdbx_description
1 polymer ?
#
loop_
_entity_poly.entity_id
_entity_poly.type
_entity_poly.pdbx_seq_one_letter_code
_entity_poly.pdbx_strand_id
1 'polypeptide(L)'
;FGLSLPLLKQGVPVSITHLENTGYADTWKDVKVLLMTYSNMKPLDPKAHQDLADWVKNGGVIVYCGRDNDPYQRVLEWWNQNGNSYTAPSQHLFQLMGMPEKAEEGVYSYGKGKVYVVRQDPKEFVMQAGGDQAILKVIEQAYGKLDYKNHFYLERGPYVLASVVD
;
A
#
# COMPACT_ATOMS: atom_id res chain seq x y z
N PHE A 1 0.48 3.45 10.94
CA PHE A 1 0.63 2.38 11.96
C PHE A 1 0.11 1.03 11.44
N GLY A 2 -1.15 0.91 11.03
CA GLY A 2 -1.78 -0.38 10.74
C GLY A 2 -1.10 -1.22 9.65
N LEU A 3 -0.43 -0.63 8.69
CA LEU A 3 0.30 -1.36 7.63
C LEU A 3 1.74 -1.69 8.03
N SER A 4 2.39 -0.82 8.79
CA SER A 4 3.82 -0.97 9.14
C SER A 4 4.05 -1.71 10.45
N LEU A 5 3.20 -1.49 11.46
CA LEU A 5 3.42 -2.05 12.79
C LEU A 5 3.48 -3.59 12.83
N PRO A 6 2.64 -4.35 12.10
CA PRO A 6 2.76 -5.79 12.03
C PRO A 6 4.14 -6.28 11.55
N LEU A 7 4.72 -5.60 10.56
CA LEU A 7 6.07 -5.91 10.05
C LEU A 7 7.15 -5.51 11.05
N LEU A 8 7.04 -4.30 11.63
CA LEU A 8 8.01 -3.81 12.60
C LEU A 8 8.08 -4.69 13.84
N LYS A 9 6.96 -5.20 14.34
CA LYS A 9 6.93 -6.16 15.45
C LYS A 9 7.65 -7.48 15.14
N GLN A 10 7.83 -7.80 13.88
CA GLN A 10 8.55 -8.98 13.41
C GLN A 10 9.99 -8.67 12.96
N GLY A 11 10.50 -7.49 13.28
CA GLY A 11 11.85 -7.09 12.91
C GLY A 11 12.04 -6.84 11.40
N VAL A 12 10.95 -6.72 10.64
CA VAL A 12 11.01 -6.45 9.19
C VAL A 12 11.01 -4.93 8.97
N PRO A 13 12.08 -4.36 8.40
CA PRO A 13 12.16 -2.92 8.16
C PRO A 13 11.21 -2.51 7.05
N VAL A 14 10.65 -1.29 7.18
CA VAL A 14 9.79 -0.67 6.17
C VAL A 14 10.30 0.73 5.85
N SER A 15 10.16 1.15 4.61
CA SER A 15 10.38 2.52 4.17
C SER A 15 9.05 3.20 3.90
N ILE A 16 8.97 4.51 4.17
CA ILE A 16 7.77 5.31 3.91
C ILE A 16 8.06 6.23 2.74
N THR A 17 7.15 6.28 1.78
CA THR A 17 7.18 7.24 0.69
C THR A 17 5.88 8.01 0.59
N HIS A 18 5.94 9.23 0.05
CA HIS A 18 4.77 10.03 -0.27
C HIS A 18 4.32 9.73 -1.71
N LEU A 19 3.01 9.76 -1.95
CA LEU A 19 2.45 9.54 -3.29
C LEU A 19 2.93 10.59 -4.30
N GLU A 20 3.21 11.80 -3.86
CA GLU A 20 3.77 12.87 -4.70
C GLU A 20 5.15 12.55 -5.26
N ASN A 21 5.84 11.59 -4.67
CA ASN A 21 7.17 11.14 -5.12
C ASN A 21 7.11 9.97 -6.11
N THR A 22 5.93 9.49 -6.49
CA THR A 22 5.78 8.32 -7.38
C THR A 22 6.35 8.52 -8.77
N GLY A 23 6.47 9.77 -9.23
CA GLY A 23 7.07 10.12 -10.52
C GLY A 23 8.61 10.07 -10.55
N TYR A 24 9.28 9.89 -9.42
CA TYR A 24 10.75 9.83 -9.38
C TYR A 24 11.23 8.38 -9.39
N ALA A 25 12.16 8.07 -10.27
CA ALA A 25 12.71 6.71 -10.42
C ALA A 25 13.33 6.16 -9.14
N ASP A 26 13.99 7.03 -8.35
CA ASP A 26 14.63 6.66 -7.09
C ASP A 26 13.62 6.20 -6.02
N THR A 27 12.35 6.64 -6.11
CA THR A 27 11.28 6.18 -5.21
C THR A 27 11.08 4.67 -5.29
N TRP A 28 11.23 4.10 -6.47
CA TRP A 28 10.98 2.68 -6.74
C TRP A 28 12.23 1.81 -6.67
N LYS A 29 13.40 2.43 -6.48
CA LYS A 29 14.64 1.68 -6.34
C LYS A 29 14.54 0.73 -5.15
N ASP A 30 14.76 -0.55 -5.42
CA ASP A 30 14.69 -1.63 -4.44
C ASP A 30 13.29 -1.88 -3.81
N VAL A 31 12.24 -1.21 -4.29
CA VAL A 31 10.87 -1.44 -3.85
C VAL A 31 10.25 -2.55 -4.69
N LYS A 32 9.88 -3.65 -4.03
CA LYS A 32 9.19 -4.78 -4.65
C LYS A 32 7.68 -4.77 -4.37
N VAL A 33 7.30 -4.38 -3.16
CA VAL A 33 5.91 -4.34 -2.71
C VAL A 33 5.61 -2.99 -2.08
N LEU A 34 4.54 -2.36 -2.50
CA LEU A 34 3.97 -1.15 -1.90
C LEU A 34 2.74 -1.54 -1.08
N LEU A 35 2.76 -1.22 0.21
CA LEU A 35 1.58 -1.29 1.07
C LEU A 35 0.90 0.08 1.07
N MET A 36 -0.35 0.16 0.67
CA MET A 36 -1.04 1.44 0.58
C MET A 36 -2.49 1.38 1.05
N THR A 37 -3.01 2.54 1.40
CA THR A 37 -4.39 2.74 1.80
C THR A 37 -4.81 4.17 1.49
N TYR A 38 -6.09 4.35 1.20
CA TYR A 38 -6.74 5.66 1.15
C TYR A 38 -7.66 5.92 2.36
N SER A 39 -7.59 5.09 3.39
CA SER A 39 -8.25 5.38 4.66
C SER A 39 -7.62 6.64 5.29
N ASN A 40 -8.40 7.70 5.47
CA ASN A 40 -8.03 9.01 6.01
C ASN A 40 -7.06 9.87 5.16
N MET A 41 -6.28 9.31 4.26
CA MET A 41 -5.35 10.03 3.38
C MET A 41 -5.78 9.83 1.93
N LYS A 42 -5.85 10.93 1.17
CA LYS A 42 -6.27 10.90 -0.24
C LYS A 42 -5.18 11.45 -1.15
N PRO A 43 -5.06 10.96 -2.39
CA PRO A 43 -4.08 11.47 -3.33
C PRO A 43 -4.44 12.89 -3.78
N LEU A 44 -3.47 13.80 -3.78
CA LEU A 44 -3.67 15.19 -4.19
C LEU A 44 -3.81 15.33 -5.71
N ASP A 45 -3.17 14.45 -6.48
CA ASP A 45 -3.09 14.52 -7.93
C ASP A 45 -3.35 13.16 -8.57
N PRO A 46 -4.19 13.08 -9.63
CA PRO A 46 -4.42 11.85 -10.39
C PRO A 46 -3.15 11.31 -11.06
N LYS A 47 -2.13 12.14 -11.27
CA LYS A 47 -0.85 11.71 -11.85
C LYS A 47 -0.18 10.61 -11.03
N ALA A 48 -0.28 10.64 -9.71
CA ALA A 48 0.25 9.59 -8.85
C ALA A 48 -0.32 8.21 -9.20
N HIS A 49 -1.59 8.15 -9.63
CA HIS A 49 -2.22 6.89 -10.06
C HIS A 49 -1.64 6.37 -11.37
N GLN A 50 -1.30 7.26 -12.31
CA GLN A 50 -0.64 6.86 -13.55
C GLN A 50 0.75 6.31 -13.26
N ASP A 51 1.53 6.99 -12.42
CA ASP A 51 2.87 6.55 -12.02
C ASP A 51 2.82 5.16 -11.31
N LEU A 52 1.84 4.95 -10.42
CA LEU A 52 1.60 3.67 -9.76
C LEU A 52 1.22 2.57 -10.75
N ALA A 53 0.29 2.86 -11.67
CA ALA A 53 -0.14 1.90 -12.69
C ALA A 53 1.04 1.50 -13.59
N ASP A 54 1.86 2.45 -14.01
CA ASP A 54 3.05 2.19 -14.83
C ASP A 54 4.09 1.36 -14.04
N TRP A 55 4.29 1.63 -12.76
CA TRP A 55 5.17 0.85 -11.90
C TRP A 55 4.67 -0.61 -11.75
N VAL A 56 3.37 -0.82 -11.50
CA VAL A 56 2.79 -2.17 -11.43
C VAL A 56 2.91 -2.87 -12.79
N LYS A 57 2.61 -2.19 -13.90
CA LYS A 57 2.74 -2.75 -15.26
C LYS A 57 4.14 -3.31 -15.52
N ASN A 58 5.16 -2.69 -14.94
CA ASN A 58 6.56 -3.09 -15.07
C ASN A 58 7.02 -4.15 -14.04
N GLY A 59 6.16 -4.60 -13.15
CA GLY A 59 6.43 -5.71 -12.23
C GLY A 59 6.31 -5.38 -10.75
N GLY A 60 5.96 -4.14 -10.39
CA GLY A 60 5.66 -3.76 -9.02
C GLY A 60 4.42 -4.47 -8.47
N VAL A 61 4.35 -4.62 -7.17
CA VAL A 61 3.21 -5.26 -6.51
C VAL A 61 2.60 -4.29 -5.50
N ILE A 62 1.29 -4.07 -5.58
CA ILE A 62 0.54 -3.29 -4.59
C ILE A 62 -0.24 -4.23 -3.68
N VAL A 63 -0.19 -3.97 -2.38
CA VAL A 63 -1.17 -4.46 -1.40
C VAL A 63 -2.02 -3.26 -0.97
N TYR A 64 -3.21 -3.17 -1.53
CA TYR A 64 -4.17 -2.12 -1.23
C TYR A 64 -5.08 -2.56 -0.09
N CYS A 65 -5.11 -1.78 1.00
CA CYS A 65 -5.94 -2.04 2.16
C CYS A 65 -6.95 -0.91 2.37
N GLY A 66 -8.22 -1.23 2.46
CA GLY A 66 -9.27 -0.25 2.75
C GLY A 66 -10.64 -0.66 2.26
N ARG A 67 -11.66 -0.19 2.97
CA ARG A 67 -13.08 -0.41 2.64
C ARG A 67 -13.64 0.65 1.70
N ASP A 68 -12.90 1.76 1.50
CA ASP A 68 -13.31 2.91 0.69
C ASP A 68 -14.65 3.53 1.15
N ASN A 69 -14.91 3.52 2.44
CA ASN A 69 -16.17 3.96 3.04
C ASN A 69 -16.02 5.03 4.14
N ASP A 70 -14.83 5.60 4.30
CA ASP A 70 -14.63 6.69 5.26
C ASP A 70 -15.33 7.98 4.78
N PRO A 71 -15.68 8.92 5.69
CA PRO A 71 -16.46 10.10 5.35
C PRO A 71 -15.77 11.04 4.36
N TYR A 72 -14.43 11.00 4.27
CA TYR A 72 -13.65 11.87 3.37
C TYR A 72 -13.64 11.40 1.91
N GLN A 73 -14.22 10.25 1.58
CA GLN A 73 -14.41 9.81 0.19
C GLN A 73 -15.33 10.74 -0.59
N ARG A 74 -16.25 11.41 0.09
CA ARG A 74 -17.30 12.25 -0.50
C ARG A 74 -16.98 13.75 -0.54
N VAL A 75 -15.80 14.17 -0.09
CA VAL A 75 -15.38 15.56 -0.25
C VAL A 75 -15.22 15.86 -1.75
N LEU A 76 -15.47 17.12 -2.13
CA LEU A 76 -15.37 17.54 -3.53
C LEU A 76 -13.90 17.69 -3.92
N GLU A 77 -13.41 16.73 -4.67
CA GLU A 77 -12.01 16.61 -5.08
C GLU A 77 -11.91 16.10 -6.53
N TRP A 78 -10.72 16.04 -7.09
CA TRP A 78 -10.50 15.69 -8.48
C TRP A 78 -11.13 14.34 -8.90
N TRP A 79 -11.27 13.36 -7.99
CA TRP A 79 -11.85 12.04 -8.32
C TRP A 79 -13.37 12.08 -8.50
N ASN A 80 -14.05 13.09 -8.00
CA ASN A 80 -15.51 13.24 -8.11
C ASN A 80 -15.98 14.56 -8.69
N GLN A 81 -15.06 15.34 -9.34
CA GLN A 81 -15.34 16.60 -10.02
C GLN A 81 -14.75 16.63 -11.43
N ASN A 82 -15.01 17.69 -12.18
CA ASN A 82 -14.40 17.97 -13.49
C ASN A 82 -14.55 16.81 -14.50
N GLY A 83 -15.72 16.15 -14.50
CA GLY A 83 -16.01 15.01 -15.37
C GLY A 83 -15.73 13.65 -14.76
N ASN A 84 -15.11 13.59 -13.57
CA ASN A 84 -14.96 12.37 -12.80
C ASN A 84 -16.16 12.16 -11.87
N SER A 85 -16.56 10.90 -11.69
CA SER A 85 -17.70 10.51 -10.85
C SER A 85 -17.39 9.36 -9.91
N TYR A 86 -16.12 9.16 -9.56
CA TYR A 86 -15.69 8.10 -8.66
C TYR A 86 -16.16 8.38 -7.24
N THR A 87 -16.63 7.36 -6.54
CA THR A 87 -17.02 7.46 -5.13
C THR A 87 -15.83 7.33 -4.18
N ALA A 88 -14.70 6.84 -4.68
CA ALA A 88 -13.43 6.76 -3.97
C ALA A 88 -12.25 6.89 -4.94
N PRO A 89 -11.13 7.49 -4.54
CA PRO A 89 -9.97 7.64 -5.43
C PRO A 89 -9.37 6.31 -5.89
N SER A 90 -9.50 5.24 -5.09
CA SER A 90 -9.06 3.88 -5.47
C SER A 90 -9.70 3.38 -6.77
N GLN A 91 -10.95 3.77 -7.04
CA GLN A 91 -11.66 3.36 -8.26
C GLN A 91 -10.96 3.85 -9.53
N HIS A 92 -10.46 5.10 -9.52
CA HIS A 92 -9.66 5.61 -10.62
C HIS A 92 -8.36 4.82 -10.80
N LEU A 93 -7.65 4.51 -9.71
CA LEU A 93 -6.44 3.69 -9.77
C LEU A 93 -6.73 2.29 -10.35
N PHE A 94 -7.79 1.66 -9.88
CA PHE A 94 -8.19 0.33 -10.36
C PHE A 94 -8.59 0.35 -11.84
N GLN A 95 -9.33 1.36 -12.27
CA GLN A 95 -9.71 1.52 -13.67
C GLN A 95 -8.49 1.67 -14.60
N LEU A 96 -7.48 2.45 -14.21
CA LEU A 96 -6.23 2.58 -14.97
C LEU A 96 -5.51 1.24 -15.18
N MET A 97 -5.67 0.32 -14.23
CA MET A 97 -5.10 -1.03 -14.30
C MET A 97 -6.07 -2.07 -14.89
N GLY A 98 -7.20 -1.64 -15.49
CA GLY A 98 -8.18 -2.54 -16.07
C GLY A 98 -8.90 -3.44 -15.08
N MET A 99 -8.87 -3.08 -13.80
CA MET A 99 -9.59 -3.77 -12.73
C MET A 99 -11.04 -3.23 -12.62
N PRO A 100 -11.97 -3.98 -12.01
CA PRO A 100 -13.26 -3.44 -11.65
C PRO A 100 -13.12 -2.21 -10.74
N GLU A 101 -13.90 -1.14 -10.99
CA GLU A 101 -13.87 0.06 -10.14
C GLU A 101 -14.10 -0.27 -8.67
N LYS A 102 -15.06 -1.16 -8.39
CA LYS A 102 -15.34 -1.70 -7.05
C LYS A 102 -14.72 -3.09 -6.92
N ALA A 103 -13.39 -3.14 -7.05
CA ALA A 103 -12.69 -4.40 -6.93
C ALA A 103 -12.98 -5.08 -5.59
N GLU A 104 -13.41 -6.32 -5.62
CA GLU A 104 -13.59 -7.17 -4.44
C GLU A 104 -12.23 -7.60 -3.88
N GLU A 105 -12.25 -8.22 -2.69
CA GLU A 105 -11.05 -8.82 -2.12
C GLU A 105 -10.49 -9.91 -3.05
N GLY A 106 -9.19 -9.84 -3.32
CA GLY A 106 -8.57 -10.78 -4.27
C GLY A 106 -7.25 -10.29 -4.84
N VAL A 107 -6.78 -11.00 -5.85
CA VAL A 107 -5.52 -10.71 -6.54
C VAL A 107 -5.79 -10.45 -8.02
N TYR A 108 -5.34 -9.30 -8.49
CA TYR A 108 -5.52 -8.85 -9.88
C TYR A 108 -4.16 -8.70 -10.55
N SER A 109 -4.03 -9.20 -11.76
CA SER A 109 -2.81 -9.06 -12.56
C SER A 109 -2.89 -7.83 -13.46
N TYR A 110 -1.81 -7.07 -13.55
CA TYR A 110 -1.68 -5.98 -14.50
C TYR A 110 -0.26 -5.89 -15.06
N GLY A 111 -0.12 -6.09 -16.35
CA GLY A 111 1.21 -6.21 -16.97
C GLY A 111 2.03 -7.34 -16.36
N LYS A 112 3.19 -7.02 -15.83
CA LYS A 112 4.08 -7.96 -15.11
C LYS A 112 3.84 -8.00 -13.60
N GLY A 113 3.06 -7.05 -13.08
CA GLY A 113 2.81 -6.90 -11.66
C GLY A 113 1.44 -7.39 -11.22
N LYS A 114 1.14 -7.12 -9.95
CA LYS A 114 -0.10 -7.57 -9.30
C LYS A 114 -0.62 -6.54 -8.31
N VAL A 115 -1.91 -6.56 -8.06
CA VAL A 115 -2.59 -5.83 -7.00
C VAL A 115 -3.33 -6.82 -6.11
N TYR A 116 -2.98 -6.85 -4.84
CA TYR A 116 -3.71 -7.55 -3.79
C TYR A 116 -4.68 -6.55 -3.17
N VAL A 117 -5.96 -6.83 -3.22
CA VAL A 117 -7.01 -6.01 -2.61
C VAL A 117 -7.46 -6.66 -1.31
N VAL A 118 -7.32 -5.93 -0.21
CA VAL A 118 -7.74 -6.34 1.14
C VAL A 118 -8.80 -5.37 1.62
N ARG A 119 -10.02 -5.85 1.80
CA ARG A 119 -11.18 -5.03 2.19
C ARG A 119 -11.29 -4.87 3.71
N GLN A 120 -10.14 -4.51 4.33
CA GLN A 120 -10.03 -4.15 5.74
C GLN A 120 -9.28 -2.84 5.87
N ASP A 121 -9.67 -2.01 6.83
CA ASP A 121 -8.95 -0.78 7.12
C ASP A 121 -7.69 -1.08 7.95
N PRO A 122 -6.59 -0.34 7.73
CA PRO A 122 -5.32 -0.62 8.43
C PRO A 122 -5.41 -0.67 9.95
N LYS A 123 -6.34 0.09 10.57
CA LYS A 123 -6.58 0.05 12.01
C LYS A 123 -7.01 -1.34 12.51
N GLU A 124 -7.72 -2.10 11.68
CA GLU A 124 -8.22 -3.42 12.05
C GLU A 124 -7.09 -4.43 12.25
N PHE A 125 -5.98 -4.27 11.52
CA PHE A 125 -4.80 -5.14 11.65
C PHE A 125 -4.09 -5.04 13.00
N VAL A 126 -4.27 -3.93 13.70
CA VAL A 126 -3.62 -3.71 15.01
C VAL A 126 -4.60 -3.68 16.17
N MET A 127 -5.89 -3.51 15.91
CA MET A 127 -6.93 -3.43 16.92
C MET A 127 -7.70 -4.74 17.12
N GLN A 128 -7.70 -5.63 16.12
CA GLN A 128 -8.40 -6.90 16.19
C GLN A 128 -7.43 -8.05 16.48
N ALA A 129 -7.84 -9.00 17.30
CA ALA A 129 -7.05 -10.18 17.58
C ALA A 129 -6.77 -10.97 16.29
N GLY A 130 -5.49 -11.25 16.02
CA GLY A 130 -5.05 -11.96 14.81
C GLY A 130 -5.03 -11.10 13.54
N GLY A 131 -5.39 -9.82 13.60
CA GLY A 131 -5.37 -8.93 12.44
C GLY A 131 -3.97 -8.72 11.86
N ASP A 132 -2.96 -8.66 12.70
CA ASP A 132 -1.55 -8.59 12.33
C ASP A 132 -1.11 -9.83 11.53
N GLN A 133 -1.50 -11.03 11.96
CA GLN A 133 -1.20 -12.27 11.24
C GLN A 133 -1.90 -12.33 9.87
N ALA A 134 -3.11 -11.83 9.78
CA ALA A 134 -3.86 -11.80 8.53
C ALA A 134 -3.14 -10.96 7.47
N ILE A 135 -2.73 -9.73 7.82
CA ILE A 135 -2.02 -8.86 6.86
C ILE A 135 -0.62 -9.38 6.55
N LEU A 136 0.12 -9.93 7.51
CA LEU A 136 1.44 -10.52 7.27
C LEU A 136 1.36 -11.66 6.25
N LYS A 137 0.34 -12.51 6.32
CA LYS A 137 0.11 -13.57 5.34
C LYS A 137 -0.10 -13.02 3.92
N VAL A 138 -0.85 -11.95 3.76
CA VAL A 138 -1.05 -11.30 2.45
C VAL A 138 0.27 -10.70 1.94
N ILE A 139 1.04 -10.07 2.82
CA ILE A 139 2.34 -9.49 2.45
C ILE A 139 3.31 -10.59 2.03
N GLU A 140 3.35 -11.73 2.71
CA GLU A 140 4.16 -12.89 2.31
C GLU A 140 3.76 -13.45 0.94
N GLN A 141 2.47 -13.48 0.63
CA GLN A 141 2.01 -13.87 -0.70
C GLN A 141 2.48 -12.89 -1.79
N ALA A 142 2.52 -11.60 -1.47
CA ALA A 142 2.92 -10.54 -2.39
C ALA A 142 4.45 -10.45 -2.56
N TYR A 143 5.19 -10.54 -1.47
CA TYR A 143 6.64 -10.32 -1.44
C TYR A 143 7.45 -11.62 -1.63
N GLY A 144 6.95 -12.71 -1.09
CA GLY A 144 7.66 -13.96 -0.83
C GLY A 144 7.97 -14.10 0.67
N LYS A 145 8.81 -15.05 1.01
CA LYS A 145 9.19 -15.33 2.40
C LYS A 145 9.83 -14.09 3.04
N LEU A 146 9.29 -13.67 4.18
CA LEU A 146 9.85 -12.60 5.01
C LEU A 146 10.89 -13.20 6.00
N ASP A 147 11.93 -12.43 6.28
CA ASP A 147 12.97 -12.78 7.26
C ASP A 147 12.60 -12.13 8.60
N TYR A 148 11.89 -12.87 9.43
CA TYR A 148 11.47 -12.41 10.75
C TYR A 148 12.62 -12.44 11.75
N LYS A 149 12.76 -11.35 12.51
CA LYS A 149 13.79 -11.16 13.53
C LYS A 149 13.17 -10.57 14.79
N ASN A 150 13.81 -10.84 15.92
CA ASN A 150 13.44 -10.19 17.18
C ASN A 150 14.22 -8.89 17.44
N HIS A 151 14.84 -8.33 16.39
CA HIS A 151 15.62 -7.10 16.49
C HIS A 151 15.63 -6.36 15.16
N PHE A 152 15.84 -5.05 15.24
CA PHE A 152 16.21 -4.21 14.12
C PHE A 152 17.71 -3.95 14.12
N TYR A 153 18.27 -3.96 12.93
CA TYR A 153 19.61 -3.48 12.65
C TYR A 153 19.54 -2.56 11.43
N LEU A 154 19.92 -1.32 11.61
CA LEU A 154 19.85 -0.31 10.57
C LEU A 154 21.16 0.47 10.51
N GLU A 155 21.76 0.51 9.34
CA GLU A 155 22.90 1.37 9.06
C GLU A 155 22.44 2.69 8.45
N ARG A 156 22.95 3.82 8.98
CA ARG A 156 22.71 5.16 8.48
C ARG A 156 24.02 5.93 8.45
N GLY A 157 24.71 5.92 7.29
CA GLY A 157 26.05 6.47 7.16
C GLY A 157 27.00 5.79 8.13
N PRO A 158 27.72 6.53 9.01
CA PRO A 158 28.64 5.94 9.97
C PRO A 158 27.95 5.37 11.24
N TYR A 159 26.63 5.45 11.34
CA TYR A 159 25.88 5.03 12.53
C TYR A 159 25.21 3.69 12.33
N VAL A 160 25.20 2.91 13.40
CA VAL A 160 24.44 1.66 13.51
C VAL A 160 23.38 1.84 14.60
N LEU A 161 22.15 1.52 14.25
CA LEU A 161 21.02 1.49 15.17
C LEU A 161 20.62 0.02 15.36
N ALA A 162 20.61 -0.42 16.60
CA ALA A 162 20.13 -1.76 16.95
C ALA A 162 19.05 -1.64 18.05
N SER A 163 17.96 -2.36 17.89
CA SER A 163 16.85 -2.39 18.84
C SER A 163 16.27 -3.78 18.91
N VAL A 164 15.98 -4.26 20.10
CA VAL A 164 15.22 -5.51 20.31
C VAL A 164 13.73 -5.21 20.13
N VAL A 165 13.03 -6.16 19.55
CA VAL A 165 11.57 -6.11 19.35
C VAL A 165 10.97 -7.22 20.21
N ASP A 166 10.00 -6.87 21.07
CA ASP A 166 9.26 -7.79 21.93
C ASP A 166 8.00 -8.31 21.22
#